data_e47857ae5945a0def900c1e22050677d
#
_entry.id   e47857ae5945a0def900c1e22050677d
#
_cell.length_a   1.000
_cell.length_b   1.000
_cell.length_c   1.000
_cell.angle_alpha   90.00
_cell.angle_beta   90.00
_cell.angle_gamma   90.00
#
_symmetry.space_group_name_H-M   'P 1'
#
loop_
_entity.id
_entity.type
_entity.pdbx_description
1 polymer ?
#
loop_
_entity_poly.entity_id
_entity_poly.type
_entity_poly.pdbx_seq_one_letter_code
_entity_poly.pdbx_strand_id
1 'polypeptide(L)'
;MSNISVKNFDKDGAMSEKPNAKLSVVELLTGKATRLTLEPGWRWSTDIAPLVGTASCEVHHLGFIASGAVTVAHSGQEVSYSAGEVYEINAGHDAWVVGDTPVVAYEFSGSWA
;
A
#
# COMPACT_ATOMS: atom_id res chain seq x y z
N MET A 1 -2.06 26.14 18.71
CA MET A 1 -2.57 25.22 17.70
C MET A 1 -1.91 25.53 16.35
N SER A 2 -1.46 24.53 15.65
CA SER A 2 -0.83 24.71 14.34
C SER A 2 -1.85 24.51 13.23
N ASN A 3 -1.74 25.32 12.17
CA ASN A 3 -2.52 25.13 10.95
C ASN A 3 -1.72 24.45 9.84
N ILE A 4 -0.50 24.02 10.15
CA ILE A 4 0.39 23.38 9.20
C ILE A 4 1.01 22.17 9.89
N SER A 5 0.96 21.03 9.24
CA SER A 5 1.58 19.80 9.72
C SER A 5 2.52 19.27 8.65
N VAL A 6 3.74 18.93 9.05
CA VAL A 6 4.74 18.30 8.19
C VAL A 6 5.31 17.12 8.94
N LYS A 7 5.34 15.96 8.30
CA LYS A 7 5.85 14.73 8.88
C LYS A 7 6.82 14.05 7.92
N ASN A 8 7.76 13.34 8.49
CA ASN A 8 8.74 12.57 7.72
C ASN A 8 8.48 11.08 7.96
N PHE A 9 8.36 10.30 6.91
CA PHE A 9 8.07 8.87 7.02
C PHE A 9 9.13 8.11 7.83
N ASP A 10 10.39 8.50 7.75
CA ASP A 10 11.47 7.80 8.44
C ASP A 10 11.61 8.24 9.90
N LYS A 11 11.39 9.52 10.18
CA LYS A 11 11.58 10.10 11.52
C LYS A 11 10.32 10.03 12.38
N ASP A 12 9.15 10.25 11.77
CA ASP A 12 7.89 10.43 12.49
C ASP A 12 6.91 9.28 12.25
N GLY A 13 7.24 8.35 11.35
CA GLY A 13 6.33 7.29 10.94
C GLY A 13 6.20 6.19 11.99
N ALA A 14 4.98 5.70 12.14
CA ALA A 14 4.72 4.44 12.83
C ALA A 14 5.05 3.30 11.86
N MET A 15 6.14 2.60 12.13
CA MET A 15 6.65 1.53 11.29
C MET A 15 5.98 0.21 11.60
N SER A 16 5.66 -0.54 10.54
CA SER A 16 5.11 -1.89 10.63
C SER A 16 5.76 -2.76 9.57
N GLU A 17 6.18 -3.97 9.95
CA GLU A 17 6.74 -4.94 9.02
C GLU A 17 5.80 -6.14 8.90
N LYS A 18 5.63 -6.60 7.67
CA LYS A 18 4.88 -7.79 7.31
C LYS A 18 5.72 -8.60 6.31
N PRO A 19 5.39 -9.87 6.05
CA PRO A 19 6.15 -10.63 5.05
C PRO A 19 6.23 -9.89 3.72
N ASN A 20 7.44 -9.62 3.26
CA ASN A 20 7.75 -8.92 2.00
C ASN A 20 7.16 -7.50 1.90
N ALA A 21 6.78 -6.90 3.03
CA ALA A 21 6.17 -5.56 3.03
C ALA A 21 6.59 -4.77 4.27
N LYS A 22 6.75 -3.46 4.08
CA LYS A 22 6.99 -2.50 5.16
C LYS A 22 6.06 -1.32 4.97
N LEU A 23 5.51 -0.83 6.06
CA LEU A 23 4.64 0.34 6.06
C LEU A 23 5.17 1.38 7.03
N SER A 24 5.05 2.64 6.64
CA SER A 24 5.26 3.77 7.54
C SER A 24 4.05 4.68 7.46
N VAL A 25 3.40 4.94 8.59
CA VAL A 25 2.18 5.76 8.65
C VAL A 25 2.50 7.04 9.42
N VAL A 26 2.17 8.18 8.84
CA VAL A 26 2.25 9.48 9.50
C VAL A 26 0.86 10.08 9.63
N GLU A 27 0.62 10.76 10.74
CA GLU A 27 -0.64 11.46 11.00
C GLU A 27 -0.42 12.96 10.82
N LEU A 28 -1.34 13.60 10.10
CA LEU A 28 -1.31 15.03 9.84
C LEU A 28 -2.55 15.65 10.49
N LEU A 29 -2.88 16.89 10.16
CA LEU A 29 -3.93 17.65 10.87
C LEU A 29 -5.29 16.93 10.83
N THR A 30 -5.68 16.37 9.70
CA THR A 30 -6.99 15.74 9.54
C THR A 30 -6.92 14.38 8.85
N GLY A 31 -5.74 13.89 8.50
CA GLY A 31 -5.61 12.67 7.74
C GLY A 31 -4.31 11.94 8.01
N LYS A 32 -4.16 10.84 7.33
CA LYS A 32 -2.97 9.99 7.39
C LYS A 32 -2.39 9.81 6.01
N ALA A 33 -1.07 9.60 5.96
CA ALA A 33 -0.39 9.17 4.74
C ALA A 33 0.42 7.92 5.07
N THR A 34 0.44 6.98 4.14
CA THR A 34 1.17 5.72 4.30
C THR A 34 2.18 5.58 3.18
N ARG A 35 3.44 5.30 3.52
CA ARG A 35 4.41 4.81 2.55
C ARG A 35 4.46 3.30 2.65
N LEU A 36 4.29 2.66 1.51
CA LEU A 36 4.23 1.22 1.36
C LEU A 36 5.42 0.76 0.55
N THR A 37 6.22 -0.17 1.09
CA THR A 37 7.34 -0.78 0.37
C THR A 37 7.06 -2.27 0.26
N LEU A 38 6.99 -2.76 -0.98
CA LEU A 38 6.70 -4.17 -1.27
C LEU A 38 7.89 -4.77 -2.00
N GLU A 39 8.39 -5.90 -1.49
CA GLU A 39 9.52 -6.58 -2.11
C GLU A 39 9.07 -7.44 -3.29
N PRO A 40 9.98 -7.74 -4.24
CA PRO A 40 9.70 -8.71 -5.29
C PRO A 40 9.21 -10.02 -4.68
N GLY A 41 8.17 -10.60 -5.28
CA GLY A 41 7.55 -11.81 -4.76
C GLY A 41 6.38 -11.57 -3.81
N TRP A 42 6.16 -10.35 -3.37
CA TRP A 42 5.02 -10.05 -2.51
C TRP A 42 3.70 -10.32 -3.25
N ARG A 43 2.78 -10.99 -2.54
CA ARG A 43 1.40 -11.21 -2.98
C ARG A 43 0.50 -11.08 -1.77
N TRP A 44 -0.54 -10.28 -1.88
CA TRP A 44 -1.44 -10.01 -0.76
C TRP A 44 -2.05 -11.30 -0.20
N SER A 45 -2.56 -12.19 -1.06
CA SER A 45 -3.22 -13.41 -0.62
C SER A 45 -2.29 -14.41 0.06
N THR A 46 -0.98 -14.34 -0.17
CA THR A 46 0.03 -15.20 0.46
C THR A 46 0.61 -14.57 1.71
N ASP A 47 0.94 -13.28 1.66
CA ASP A 47 1.74 -12.61 2.68
C ASP A 47 0.89 -11.85 3.71
N ILE A 48 -0.26 -11.33 3.33
CA ILE A 48 -1.10 -10.51 4.21
C ILE A 48 -2.37 -11.24 4.63
N ALA A 49 -3.03 -11.96 3.75
CA ALA A 49 -4.28 -12.65 4.05
C ALA A 49 -4.23 -13.50 5.32
N PRO A 50 -3.16 -14.29 5.58
CA PRO A 50 -3.08 -15.08 6.82
C PRO A 50 -3.05 -14.22 8.09
N LEU A 51 -2.61 -12.97 8.00
CA LEU A 51 -2.51 -12.05 9.13
C LEU A 51 -3.84 -11.38 9.45
N VAL A 52 -4.68 -11.16 8.44
CA VAL A 52 -5.94 -10.44 8.59
C VAL A 52 -7.17 -11.36 8.55
N GLY A 53 -7.02 -12.58 8.05
CA GLY A 53 -8.06 -13.62 8.12
C GLY A 53 -9.17 -13.47 7.08
N THR A 54 -8.96 -12.73 5.98
CA THR A 54 -9.92 -12.60 4.89
C THR A 54 -9.38 -13.22 3.61
N ALA A 55 -10.27 -13.62 2.70
CA ALA A 55 -9.89 -14.23 1.41
C ALA A 55 -9.39 -13.19 0.41
N SER A 56 -9.83 -11.95 0.52
CA SER A 56 -9.42 -10.83 -0.31
C SER A 56 -9.16 -9.60 0.56
N CYS A 57 -8.44 -8.62 0.03
CA CYS A 57 -8.21 -7.36 0.72
C CYS A 57 -9.51 -6.56 0.75
N GLU A 58 -10.02 -6.30 1.95
CA GLU A 58 -11.27 -5.57 2.15
C GLU A 58 -11.05 -4.08 2.39
N VAL A 59 -9.84 -3.59 2.14
CA VAL A 59 -9.48 -2.19 2.32
C VAL A 59 -9.56 -1.47 0.98
N HIS A 60 -10.20 -0.31 0.98
CA HIS A 60 -10.20 0.62 -0.16
C HIS A 60 -8.88 1.38 -0.15
N HIS A 61 -8.23 1.48 -1.29
CA HIS A 61 -6.96 2.18 -1.44
C HIS A 61 -7.07 3.34 -2.42
N LEU A 62 -6.44 4.46 -2.09
CA LEU A 62 -6.25 5.60 -2.97
C LEU A 62 -4.83 6.11 -2.79
N GLY A 63 -4.04 6.10 -3.85
CA GLY A 63 -2.65 6.51 -3.77
C GLY A 63 -1.96 6.55 -5.12
N PHE A 64 -0.64 6.61 -5.08
CA PHE A 64 0.17 6.56 -6.29
C PHE A 64 1.42 5.71 -6.05
N ILE A 65 1.95 5.16 -7.14
CA ILE A 65 3.15 4.35 -7.11
C ILE A 65 4.33 5.15 -7.66
N ALA A 66 5.43 5.19 -6.90
CA ALA A 66 6.64 5.95 -7.24
C ALA A 66 7.73 5.05 -7.83
N SER A 67 7.71 3.75 -7.55
CA SER A 67 8.72 2.79 -8.00
C SER A 67 8.09 1.41 -8.14
N GLY A 68 8.55 0.64 -9.14
CA GLY A 68 8.12 -0.73 -9.36
C GLY A 68 6.78 -0.85 -10.08
N ALA A 69 6.21 -2.05 -10.06
CA ALA A 69 4.94 -2.34 -10.73
C ALA A 69 4.13 -3.35 -9.93
N VAL A 70 2.80 -3.18 -9.97
CA VAL A 70 1.84 -4.04 -9.26
C VAL A 70 0.73 -4.43 -10.23
N THR A 71 0.25 -5.68 -10.09
CA THR A 71 -1.01 -6.11 -10.71
C THR A 71 -2.05 -6.32 -9.63
N VAL A 72 -3.25 -5.82 -9.85
CA VAL A 72 -4.41 -5.98 -8.96
C VAL A 72 -5.47 -6.79 -9.69
N ALA A 73 -6.05 -7.76 -8.99
CA ALA A 73 -7.15 -8.58 -9.49
C ALA A 73 -8.41 -8.31 -8.67
N HIS A 74 -9.51 -8.03 -9.35
CA HIS A 74 -10.81 -7.79 -8.73
C HIS A 74 -11.92 -8.25 -9.67
N SER A 75 -12.78 -9.14 -9.19
CA SER A 75 -13.96 -9.61 -9.94
C SER A 75 -13.63 -10.11 -11.35
N GLY A 76 -12.54 -10.88 -11.49
CA GLY A 76 -12.10 -11.45 -12.77
C GLY A 76 -11.36 -10.47 -13.68
N GLN A 77 -11.17 -9.23 -13.26
CA GLN A 77 -10.41 -8.23 -14.00
C GLN A 77 -9.03 -8.09 -13.38
N GLU A 78 -8.00 -7.94 -14.21
CA GLU A 78 -6.65 -7.63 -13.77
C GLU A 78 -6.21 -6.31 -14.38
N VAL A 79 -5.62 -5.44 -13.54
CA VAL A 79 -5.08 -4.15 -13.96
C VAL A 79 -3.68 -4.02 -13.38
N SER A 80 -2.72 -3.62 -14.21
CA SER A 80 -1.35 -3.37 -13.77
C SER A 80 -1.06 -1.88 -13.80
N TYR A 81 -0.28 -1.43 -12.82
CA TYR A 81 0.16 -0.03 -12.75
C TYR A 81 1.61 0.04 -12.30
N SER A 82 2.28 1.12 -12.65
CA SER A 82 3.70 1.32 -12.41
C SER A 82 4.03 2.78 -12.11
N ALA A 83 5.31 3.07 -11.90
CA ALA A 83 5.81 4.37 -11.47
C ALA A 83 5.17 5.54 -12.21
N GLY A 84 4.68 6.51 -11.44
CA GLY A 84 4.02 7.72 -11.95
C GLY A 84 2.51 7.61 -12.06
N GLU A 85 1.91 6.44 -11.80
CA GLU A 85 0.47 6.26 -11.93
C GLU A 85 -0.24 6.39 -10.59
N VAL A 86 -1.44 6.96 -10.63
CA VAL A 86 -2.35 7.07 -9.49
C VAL A 86 -3.36 5.94 -9.59
N TYR A 87 -3.66 5.29 -8.47
CA TYR A 87 -4.60 4.17 -8.45
C TYR A 87 -5.66 4.35 -7.38
N GLU A 88 -6.83 3.79 -7.66
CA GLU A 88 -7.89 3.61 -6.69
C GLU A 88 -8.41 2.19 -6.81
N ILE A 89 -8.53 1.49 -5.67
CA ILE A 89 -8.89 0.07 -5.65
C ILE A 89 -9.96 -0.13 -4.59
N ASN A 90 -11.11 -0.67 -4.99
CA ASN A 90 -12.18 -1.01 -4.07
C ASN A 90 -11.87 -2.32 -3.32
N ALA A 91 -12.54 -2.50 -2.18
CA ALA A 91 -12.48 -3.73 -1.39
C ALA A 91 -12.81 -4.96 -2.24
N GLY A 92 -12.22 -6.10 -1.88
CA GLY A 92 -12.45 -7.36 -2.57
C GLY A 92 -11.42 -7.71 -3.61
N HIS A 93 -10.19 -7.25 -3.45
CA HIS A 93 -9.11 -7.47 -4.42
C HIS A 93 -7.97 -8.34 -3.86
N ASP A 94 -7.17 -8.87 -4.78
CA ASP A 94 -5.82 -9.40 -4.53
C ASP A 94 -4.83 -8.54 -5.31
N ALA A 95 -3.56 -8.59 -4.96
CA ALA A 95 -2.52 -7.81 -5.61
C ALA A 95 -1.16 -8.49 -5.47
N TRP A 96 -0.27 -8.26 -6.43
CA TRP A 96 1.08 -8.80 -6.38
C TRP A 96 2.07 -7.91 -7.12
N VAL A 97 3.33 -7.97 -6.66
CA VAL A 97 4.44 -7.25 -7.29
C VAL A 97 4.82 -7.95 -8.58
N VAL A 98 5.05 -7.16 -9.62
CA VAL A 98 5.52 -7.63 -10.92
C VAL A 98 6.99 -7.26 -11.09
N GLY A 99 7.81 -8.23 -11.48
CA GLY A 99 9.22 -7.99 -11.76
C GLY A 99 10.09 -8.00 -10.51
N ASP A 100 11.32 -7.50 -10.67
CA ASP A 100 12.38 -7.61 -9.67
C ASP A 100 12.69 -6.29 -8.96
N THR A 101 11.95 -5.24 -9.23
CA THR A 101 12.13 -3.93 -8.60
C THR A 101 11.18 -3.81 -7.42
N PRO A 102 11.67 -3.43 -6.21
CA PRO A 102 10.79 -3.16 -5.09
C PRO A 102 9.79 -2.06 -5.43
N VAL A 103 8.56 -2.22 -4.93
CA VAL A 103 7.50 -1.24 -5.08
C VAL A 103 7.58 -0.24 -3.95
N VAL A 104 7.52 1.05 -4.28
CA VAL A 104 7.29 2.11 -3.30
C VAL A 104 6.03 2.86 -3.73
N ALA A 105 5.04 2.87 -2.86
CA ALA A 105 3.76 3.52 -3.10
C ALA A 105 3.38 4.39 -1.91
N TYR A 106 2.58 5.42 -2.17
CA TYR A 106 2.09 6.34 -1.15
C TYR A 106 0.58 6.37 -1.21
N GLU A 107 -0.07 6.12 -0.07
CA GLU A 107 -1.51 6.05 0.02
C GLU A 107 -2.05 7.06 1.03
N PHE A 108 -3.17 7.68 0.66
CA PHE A 108 -3.89 8.62 1.51
C PHE A 108 -5.20 8.04 2.01
N SER A 109 -5.57 6.87 1.53
CA SER A 109 -6.69 6.07 2.01
C SER A 109 -6.29 4.61 1.92
N GLY A 110 -6.53 3.87 3.00
CA GLY A 110 -6.21 2.45 3.07
C GLY A 110 -4.86 2.18 3.72
N SER A 111 -4.87 1.23 4.65
CA SER A 111 -3.65 0.76 5.32
C SER A 111 -3.93 -0.57 5.99
N TRP A 112 -2.95 -1.46 5.99
CA TRP A 112 -3.01 -2.71 6.76
C TRP A 112 -2.31 -2.57 8.13
N ALA A 113 -1.76 -1.42 8.39
CA ALA A 113 -1.02 -1.16 9.62
C ALA A 113 -1.95 -0.98 10.81
#